data_75a4fec2b8c96c034cee7d9ced3578b2
#
_entry.id   75a4fec2b8c96c034cee7d9ced3578b2
#
_cell.length_a   1.000
_cell.length_b   1.000
_cell.length_c   1.000
_cell.angle_alpha   90.00
_cell.angle_beta   90.00
_cell.angle_gamma   90.00
#
_symmetry.space_group_name_H-M   'P 1'
#
loop_
_entity.id
_entity.type
_entity.pdbx_description
1 polymer ?
#
loop_
_entity_poly.entity_id
_entity_poly.type
_entity_poly.pdbx_seq_one_letter_code
_entity_poly.pdbx_strand_id
1 'polypeptide(L)'
;VVEVYYNPPYTDGGIEKAFRNLAGFEKTKELKPGESQTVKVEFDDDDMASYDYKDAKAYVLEKGDYDISIRSDSHHVIDSGTVKVKDTITYDSKSNAHNGDKTVATNVFDDANGGLNYLSRKDHFANAKAALAGPTDYSMSDKDKSTFYNTGNYDPTKFDKASDKMPTTGAKNGVRLAELRGVDYDDSKWDKLLDEL
;
A
#
# COMPACT_ATOMS: atom_id res chain seq x y z
N VAL A 1 10.77 8.30 -23.79
CA VAL A 1 10.39 8.26 -22.37
C VAL A 1 11.66 8.49 -21.55
N VAL A 2 11.57 9.30 -20.52
CA VAL A 2 12.60 9.48 -19.51
C VAL A 2 12.03 8.93 -18.21
N GLU A 3 12.77 8.06 -17.56
CA GLU A 3 12.36 7.42 -16.31
C GLU A 3 13.28 7.86 -15.17
N VAL A 4 12.71 8.12 -14.00
CA VAL A 4 13.45 8.45 -12.79
C VAL A 4 13.26 7.32 -11.79
N TYR A 5 14.37 6.79 -11.30
CA TYR A 5 14.39 5.73 -10.30
C TYR A 5 15.10 6.19 -9.05
N TYR A 6 14.75 5.59 -7.91
CA TYR A 6 15.52 5.72 -6.68
C TYR A 6 15.95 4.36 -6.13
N ASN A 7 17.11 4.36 -5.50
CA ASN A 7 17.62 3.23 -4.74
C ASN A 7 17.63 3.66 -3.26
N PRO A 8 16.75 3.10 -2.43
CA PRO A 8 16.72 3.42 -1.01
C PRO A 8 17.91 2.78 -0.26
N PRO A 9 18.31 3.35 0.88
CA PRO A 9 19.27 2.67 1.77
C PRO A 9 18.68 1.33 2.23
N TYR A 10 19.51 0.31 2.33
CA TYR A 10 19.11 -1.00 2.80
C TYR A 10 20.08 -1.51 3.86
N THR A 11 19.53 -1.91 5.01
CA THR A 11 20.26 -2.60 6.06
C THR A 11 19.84 -4.07 6.04
N ASP A 12 20.81 -4.96 6.05
CA ASP A 12 20.57 -6.40 5.99
C ASP A 12 19.72 -6.85 7.19
N GLY A 13 18.56 -7.43 6.91
CA GLY A 13 17.56 -7.79 7.91
C GLY A 13 16.70 -6.65 8.47
N GLY A 14 16.89 -5.41 7.99
CA GLY A 14 16.01 -4.27 8.27
C GLY A 14 14.72 -4.29 7.44
N ILE A 15 14.17 -3.10 7.17
CA ILE A 15 12.94 -2.98 6.38
C ILE A 15 13.18 -3.52 4.97
N GLU A 16 12.36 -4.48 4.56
CA GLU A 16 12.44 -5.06 3.22
C GLU A 16 11.95 -4.07 2.18
N LYS A 17 12.73 -3.90 1.14
CA LYS A 17 12.44 -3.01 0.03
C LYS A 17 13.15 -3.43 -1.24
N ALA A 18 12.61 -3.06 -2.38
CA ALA A 18 13.27 -3.30 -3.65
C ALA A 18 14.61 -2.56 -3.74
N PHE A 19 15.55 -3.13 -4.46
CA PHE A 19 16.83 -2.48 -4.73
C PHE A 19 16.64 -1.17 -5.49
N ARG A 20 15.64 -1.12 -6.37
CA ARG A 20 15.36 0.01 -7.24
C ARG A 20 13.86 0.15 -7.45
N ASN A 21 13.35 1.37 -7.34
CA ASN A 21 11.94 1.71 -7.54
C ASN A 21 11.82 2.82 -8.57
N LEU A 22 10.77 2.76 -9.38
CA LEU A 22 10.41 3.84 -10.29
C LEU A 22 9.75 4.96 -9.48
N ALA A 23 10.35 6.16 -9.50
CA ALA A 23 9.76 7.34 -8.88
C ALA A 23 8.75 8.02 -9.80
N GLY A 24 9.06 8.06 -11.08
CA GLY A 24 8.18 8.66 -12.07
C GLY A 24 8.75 8.58 -13.48
N PHE A 25 7.95 8.96 -14.45
CA PHE A 25 8.38 9.02 -15.83
C PHE A 25 7.66 10.14 -16.58
N GLU A 26 8.27 10.61 -17.65
CA GLU A 26 7.64 11.57 -18.55
C GLU A 26 7.96 11.24 -20.01
N LYS A 27 7.04 11.58 -20.90
CA LYS A 27 7.17 11.38 -22.34
C LYS A 27 7.35 12.73 -23.03
N THR A 28 8.30 12.78 -23.98
CA THR A 28 8.35 13.92 -24.88
C THR A 28 7.19 13.85 -25.87
N LYS A 29 6.85 14.99 -26.47
CA LYS A 29 6.13 14.98 -27.75
C LYS A 29 6.93 14.20 -28.81
N GLU A 30 6.34 13.93 -29.95
CA GLU A 30 7.11 13.47 -31.10
C GLU A 30 8.14 14.51 -31.51
N LEU A 31 9.41 14.12 -31.52
CA LEU A 31 10.55 14.99 -31.83
C LEU A 31 11.02 14.69 -33.27
N LYS A 32 11.19 15.72 -34.06
CA LYS A 32 11.85 15.61 -35.37
C LYS A 32 13.37 15.46 -35.18
N PRO A 33 14.10 14.95 -36.18
CA PRO A 33 15.56 14.88 -36.14
C PRO A 33 16.17 16.23 -35.77
N GLY A 34 17.01 16.24 -34.73
CA GLY A 34 17.68 17.44 -34.17
C GLY A 34 16.84 18.26 -33.19
N GLU A 35 15.56 17.93 -32.95
CA GLU A 35 14.77 18.57 -31.89
C GLU A 35 15.10 18.01 -30.53
N SER A 36 14.98 18.85 -29.51
CA SER A 36 15.08 18.48 -28.10
C SER A 36 13.89 19.03 -27.32
N GLN A 37 13.60 18.41 -26.20
CA GLN A 37 12.58 18.87 -25.25
C GLN A 37 13.04 18.60 -23.82
N THR A 38 12.90 19.58 -22.96
CA THR A 38 13.04 19.39 -21.52
C THR A 38 11.73 18.85 -20.96
N VAL A 39 11.79 17.79 -20.18
CA VAL A 39 10.68 17.22 -19.43
C VAL A 39 10.96 17.38 -17.95
N LYS A 40 9.91 17.43 -17.13
CA LYS A 40 9.99 17.56 -15.67
C LYS A 40 9.29 16.35 -15.04
N VAL A 41 9.99 15.65 -14.17
CA VAL A 41 9.44 14.58 -13.34
C VAL A 41 9.51 15.05 -11.90
N GLU A 42 8.38 15.06 -11.22
CA GLU A 42 8.26 15.46 -9.81
C GLU A 42 7.73 14.27 -9.01
N PHE A 43 8.25 14.11 -7.83
CA PHE A 43 7.78 13.14 -6.82
C PHE A 43 8.15 13.66 -5.44
N ASP A 44 7.42 13.23 -4.42
CA ASP A 44 7.63 13.69 -3.05
C ASP A 44 8.54 12.72 -2.26
N ASP A 45 9.09 13.18 -1.15
CA ASP A 45 10.00 12.38 -0.31
C ASP A 45 9.29 11.14 0.24
N ASP A 46 8.01 11.25 0.57
CA ASP A 46 7.21 10.16 1.11
C ASP A 46 6.90 9.05 0.07
N ASP A 47 6.95 9.35 -1.23
CA ASP A 47 6.90 8.32 -2.29
C ASP A 47 8.07 7.33 -2.19
N MET A 48 9.17 7.71 -1.53
CA MET A 48 10.32 6.85 -1.29
C MET A 48 10.21 6.01 -0.02
N ALA A 49 9.14 6.16 0.76
CA ALA A 49 8.92 5.37 1.96
C ALA A 49 8.65 3.90 1.64
N SER A 50 8.99 3.02 2.55
CA SER A 50 8.76 1.57 2.45
C SER A 50 7.90 1.10 3.62
N TYR A 51 6.98 0.16 3.38
CA TYR A 51 6.14 -0.37 4.44
C TYR A 51 6.92 -1.36 5.32
N ASP A 52 7.04 -1.04 6.60
CA ASP A 52 7.62 -1.93 7.59
C ASP A 52 6.53 -2.84 8.18
N TYR A 53 6.46 -4.06 7.65
CA TYR A 53 5.47 -5.03 8.10
C TYR A 53 5.82 -5.74 9.41
N LYS A 54 7.07 -5.63 9.87
CA LYS A 54 7.55 -6.32 11.06
C LYS A 54 7.33 -5.50 12.33
N ASP A 55 7.93 -4.32 12.36
CA ASP A 55 8.08 -3.54 13.58
C ASP A 55 7.12 -2.35 13.62
N ALA A 56 7.27 -1.39 12.72
CA ALA A 56 6.47 -0.17 12.75
C ALA A 56 5.01 -0.39 12.30
N LYS A 57 4.73 -1.41 11.49
CA LYS A 57 3.40 -1.65 10.87
C LYS A 57 2.86 -0.42 10.14
N ALA A 58 3.75 0.35 9.55
CA ALA A 58 3.50 1.61 8.87
C ALA A 58 4.50 1.84 7.75
N TYR A 59 4.26 2.85 6.91
CA TYR A 59 5.28 3.34 6.00
C TYR A 59 6.38 4.07 6.75
N VAL A 60 7.62 3.84 6.35
CA VAL A 60 8.82 4.44 6.95
C VAL A 60 9.73 4.97 5.85
N LEU A 61 10.05 6.26 5.92
CA LEU A 61 11.13 6.87 5.16
C LEU A 61 12.39 6.82 6.04
N GLU A 62 13.31 5.91 5.76
CA GLU A 62 14.51 5.76 6.57
C GLU A 62 15.52 6.88 6.28
N LYS A 63 16.22 7.35 7.31
CA LYS A 63 17.37 8.22 7.11
C LYS A 63 18.45 7.51 6.30
N GLY A 64 19.11 8.26 5.43
CA GLY A 64 20.21 7.72 4.64
C GLY A 64 20.31 8.39 3.28
N ASP A 65 21.19 7.85 2.48
CA ASP A 65 21.41 8.32 1.12
C ASP A 65 20.53 7.52 0.15
N TYR A 66 19.78 8.26 -0.67
CA TYR A 66 18.92 7.74 -1.72
C TYR A 66 19.55 8.10 -3.06
N ASP A 67 19.96 7.11 -3.82
CA ASP A 67 20.51 7.35 -5.16
C ASP A 67 19.38 7.53 -6.15
N ILE A 68 19.26 8.74 -6.70
CA ILE A 68 18.28 9.08 -7.72
C ILE A 68 18.95 8.95 -9.08
N SER A 69 18.32 8.28 -10.03
CA SER A 69 18.90 8.08 -11.36
C SER A 69 17.88 8.36 -12.48
N ILE A 70 18.36 9.06 -13.49
CA ILE A 70 17.66 9.25 -14.76
C ILE A 70 18.04 8.10 -15.67
N ARG A 71 17.06 7.47 -16.29
CA ARG A 71 17.24 6.25 -17.07
C ARG A 71 16.43 6.23 -18.34
N SER A 72 16.88 5.45 -19.32
CA SER A 72 16.11 5.10 -20.53
C SER A 72 15.21 3.88 -20.30
N ASP A 73 15.56 3.06 -19.34
CA ASP A 73 14.84 1.87 -18.87
C ASP A 73 15.39 1.46 -17.50
N SER A 74 14.85 0.42 -16.90
CA SER A 74 15.24 -0.05 -15.56
C SER A 74 16.71 -0.44 -15.40
N HIS A 75 17.48 -0.60 -16.48
CA HIS A 75 18.87 -1.07 -16.46
C HIS A 75 19.89 -0.02 -16.89
N HIS A 76 19.51 0.90 -17.77
CA HIS A 76 20.44 1.84 -18.39
C HIS A 76 20.38 3.22 -17.73
N VAL A 77 21.40 3.53 -16.95
CA VAL A 77 21.57 4.84 -16.30
C VAL A 77 22.10 5.85 -17.30
N ILE A 78 21.44 7.01 -17.39
CA ILE A 78 21.89 8.18 -18.17
C ILE A 78 22.65 9.12 -17.25
N ASP A 79 22.08 9.41 -16.06
CA ASP A 79 22.67 10.29 -15.05
C ASP A 79 22.18 9.91 -13.66
N SER A 80 22.90 10.33 -12.63
CA SER A 80 22.51 10.02 -11.25
C SER A 80 23.02 11.08 -10.27
N GLY A 81 22.33 11.17 -9.13
CA GLY A 81 22.71 12.01 -8.00
C GLY A 81 22.21 11.36 -6.70
N THR A 82 22.57 11.93 -5.57
CA THR A 82 22.21 11.43 -4.25
C THR A 82 21.39 12.47 -3.50
N VAL A 83 20.24 12.04 -2.94
CA VAL A 83 19.43 12.81 -2.00
C VAL A 83 19.63 12.24 -0.61
N LYS A 84 19.91 13.12 0.36
CA LYS A 84 20.13 12.71 1.74
C LYS A 84 18.90 12.99 2.60
N VAL A 85 18.27 11.93 3.08
CA VAL A 85 17.25 12.00 4.12
C VAL A 85 17.93 12.06 5.49
N LYS A 86 17.72 13.14 6.23
CA LYS A 86 18.43 13.41 7.48
C LYS A 86 17.91 12.60 8.66
N ASP A 87 16.58 12.46 8.74
CA ASP A 87 15.90 11.83 9.86
C ASP A 87 14.91 10.78 9.35
N THR A 88 14.76 9.69 10.08
CA THR A 88 13.74 8.68 9.78
C THR A 88 12.37 9.23 10.13
N ILE A 89 11.42 9.09 9.23
CA ILE A 89 10.02 9.47 9.40
C ILE A 89 9.16 8.21 9.37
N THR A 90 8.34 8.03 10.40
CA THR A 90 7.36 6.94 10.46
C THR A 90 5.98 7.54 10.28
N TYR A 91 5.23 7.06 9.30
CA TYR A 91 3.90 7.57 8.94
C TYR A 91 2.82 6.77 9.68
N ASP A 92 2.69 7.00 10.99
CA ASP A 92 1.91 6.19 11.94
C ASP A 92 0.74 6.94 12.59
N SER A 93 0.45 8.15 12.16
CA SER A 93 -0.61 8.97 12.75
C SER A 93 -1.42 9.74 11.70
N LYS A 94 -2.65 10.13 12.06
CA LYS A 94 -3.52 10.94 11.17
C LYS A 94 -2.90 12.28 10.76
N SER A 95 -2.05 12.84 11.60
CA SER A 95 -1.34 14.10 11.31
C SER A 95 -0.07 13.90 10.49
N ASN A 96 0.37 12.67 10.35
CA ASN A 96 1.57 12.27 9.62
C ASN A 96 1.32 10.93 8.91
N ALA A 97 0.28 10.88 8.10
CA ALA A 97 -0.03 9.71 7.28
C ALA A 97 0.69 9.80 5.94
N HIS A 98 1.07 8.66 5.41
CA HIS A 98 1.75 8.55 4.12
C HIS A 98 0.89 9.13 2.98
N ASN A 99 1.51 9.84 2.06
CA ASN A 99 0.86 10.53 0.92
C ASN A 99 -0.24 11.52 1.33
N GLY A 100 -0.14 12.11 2.53
CA GLY A 100 -1.13 13.05 3.02
C GLY A 100 -2.51 12.44 3.25
N ASP A 101 -2.59 11.13 3.38
CA ASP A 101 -3.84 10.41 3.72
C ASP A 101 -4.34 10.82 5.10
N LYS A 102 -5.65 10.76 5.29
CA LYS A 102 -6.28 10.98 6.60
C LYS A 102 -6.30 9.74 7.49
N THR A 103 -5.93 8.60 6.93
CA THR A 103 -5.93 7.31 7.61
C THR A 103 -4.56 6.67 7.44
N VAL A 104 -4.02 6.17 8.54
CA VAL A 104 -2.76 5.44 8.52
C VAL A 104 -2.94 4.14 7.73
N ALA A 105 -2.06 3.89 6.77
CA ALA A 105 -2.05 2.63 6.04
C ALA A 105 -1.69 1.47 6.98
N THR A 106 -2.54 0.46 7.02
CA THR A 106 -2.34 -0.77 7.79
C THR A 106 -2.51 -1.99 6.90
N ASN A 107 -1.86 -3.09 7.24
CA ASN A 107 -2.08 -4.34 6.54
C ASN A 107 -3.35 -5.01 7.08
N VAL A 108 -4.46 -4.84 6.37
CA VAL A 108 -5.76 -5.44 6.74
C VAL A 108 -5.78 -6.98 6.62
N PHE A 109 -4.75 -7.58 6.03
CA PHE A 109 -4.60 -9.03 5.85
C PHE A 109 -3.54 -9.62 6.78
N ASP A 110 -3.08 -8.88 7.79
CA ASP A 110 -1.99 -9.33 8.68
C ASP A 110 -2.37 -10.60 9.47
N ASP A 111 -3.64 -10.75 9.82
CA ASP A 111 -4.19 -11.93 10.48
C ASP A 111 -4.39 -13.13 9.55
N ALA A 112 -4.54 -12.88 8.25
CA ALA A 112 -4.71 -13.92 7.21
C ALA A 112 -3.38 -14.40 6.63
N ASN A 113 -2.26 -13.91 7.12
CA ASN A 113 -0.93 -14.14 6.56
C ASN A 113 -0.46 -15.60 6.67
N GLY A 114 -1.06 -16.41 7.56
CA GLY A 114 -0.85 -17.87 7.61
C GLY A 114 0.62 -18.30 7.77
N GLY A 115 1.53 -17.42 8.21
CA GLY A 115 2.94 -17.72 8.32
C GLY A 115 3.69 -17.68 6.98
N LEU A 116 3.24 -16.89 6.00
CA LEU A 116 3.94 -16.69 4.74
C LEU A 116 5.38 -16.23 4.95
N ASN A 117 6.28 -16.86 4.22
CA ASN A 117 7.68 -16.49 4.16
C ASN A 117 7.86 -15.45 3.05
N TYR A 118 7.97 -14.17 3.42
CA TYR A 118 8.26 -13.14 2.43
C TYR A 118 9.70 -13.27 1.93
N LEU A 119 9.89 -13.04 0.63
CA LEU A 119 11.22 -12.95 0.05
C LEU A 119 11.99 -11.81 0.72
N SER A 120 13.19 -12.12 1.21
CA SER A 120 14.08 -11.15 1.85
C SER A 120 15.36 -10.98 1.07
N ARG A 121 15.83 -9.74 0.96
CA ARG A 121 17.17 -9.44 0.41
C ARG A 121 18.31 -9.84 1.36
N LYS A 122 17.98 -10.12 2.61
CA LYS A 122 18.95 -10.55 3.63
C LYS A 122 19.77 -11.74 3.14
N ASP A 123 21.06 -11.69 3.41
CA ASP A 123 22.03 -12.74 3.04
C ASP A 123 21.91 -13.15 1.54
N HIS A 124 21.77 -12.14 0.66
CA HIS A 124 21.67 -12.34 -0.79
C HIS A 124 20.50 -13.26 -1.20
N PHE A 125 19.31 -13.02 -0.65
CA PHE A 125 18.11 -13.83 -0.90
C PHE A 125 18.23 -15.30 -0.44
N ALA A 126 18.95 -15.56 0.65
CA ALA A 126 19.11 -16.91 1.18
C ALA A 126 17.80 -17.65 1.43
N ASN A 127 16.71 -16.91 1.72
CA ASN A 127 15.38 -17.50 1.94
C ASN A 127 14.55 -17.73 0.66
N ALA A 128 15.10 -17.47 -0.54
CA ALA A 128 14.34 -17.53 -1.79
C ALA A 128 13.62 -18.87 -2.00
N LYS A 129 14.30 -19.99 -1.68
CA LYS A 129 13.71 -21.31 -1.80
C LYS A 129 12.48 -21.49 -0.89
N ALA A 130 12.57 -21.00 0.35
CA ALA A 130 11.47 -21.09 1.30
C ALA A 130 10.31 -20.13 0.93
N ALA A 131 10.65 -18.91 0.50
CA ALA A 131 9.68 -17.90 0.09
C ALA A 131 8.92 -18.27 -1.20
N LEU A 132 9.57 -19.03 -2.09
CA LEU A 132 8.96 -19.50 -3.35
C LEU A 132 8.29 -20.88 -3.21
N ALA A 133 8.48 -21.56 -2.09
CA ALA A 133 7.81 -22.83 -1.82
C ALA A 133 6.31 -22.58 -1.66
N GLY A 134 5.49 -23.26 -2.44
CA GLY A 134 4.05 -23.25 -2.23
C GLY A 134 3.67 -23.87 -0.87
N PRO A 135 2.44 -23.64 -0.41
CA PRO A 135 1.91 -24.33 0.77
C PRO A 135 2.02 -25.85 0.58
N THR A 136 2.46 -26.55 1.61
CA THR A 136 2.52 -28.02 1.63
C THR A 136 1.24 -28.63 2.22
N ASP A 137 0.46 -27.83 2.92
CA ASP A 137 -0.83 -28.17 3.48
C ASP A 137 -1.88 -27.17 2.98
N TYR A 138 -2.91 -27.66 2.32
CA TYR A 138 -4.05 -26.90 1.82
C TYR A 138 -5.29 -27.13 2.67
N SER A 139 -5.16 -27.77 3.81
CA SER A 139 -6.28 -27.95 4.74
C SER A 139 -6.60 -26.65 5.45
N MET A 140 -7.89 -26.40 5.61
CA MET A 140 -8.37 -25.28 6.40
C MET A 140 -8.10 -25.55 7.88
N SER A 141 -7.59 -24.55 8.61
CA SER A 141 -7.40 -24.67 10.06
C SER A 141 -8.75 -24.91 10.79
N ASP A 142 -8.72 -25.53 11.95
CA ASP A 142 -9.94 -25.75 12.72
C ASP A 142 -10.58 -24.42 13.18
N LYS A 143 -9.77 -23.38 13.38
CA LYS A 143 -10.24 -22.04 13.64
C LYS A 143 -11.03 -21.50 12.45
N ASP A 144 -10.47 -21.60 11.25
CA ASP A 144 -11.15 -21.10 10.05
C ASP A 144 -12.38 -21.94 9.71
N LYS A 145 -12.32 -23.27 9.88
CA LYS A 145 -13.51 -24.13 9.74
C LYS A 145 -14.63 -23.73 10.69
N SER A 146 -14.29 -23.30 11.92
CA SER A 146 -15.29 -22.87 12.91
C SER A 146 -15.99 -21.59 12.53
N THR A 147 -15.36 -20.76 11.69
CA THR A 147 -15.94 -19.50 11.19
C THR A 147 -16.62 -19.66 9.83
N PHE A 148 -16.49 -20.83 9.19
CA PHE A 148 -17.09 -21.10 7.90
C PHE A 148 -18.58 -21.38 8.04
N TYR A 149 -19.42 -20.53 7.46
CA TYR A 149 -20.87 -20.67 7.44
C TYR A 149 -21.32 -21.18 6.08
N ASN A 150 -21.78 -22.40 6.07
CA ASN A 150 -22.52 -22.93 4.93
C ASN A 150 -23.96 -22.41 5.00
N THR A 151 -24.50 -21.91 3.91
CA THR A 151 -25.89 -21.42 3.84
C THR A 151 -26.91 -22.48 4.28
N GLY A 152 -26.61 -23.77 4.14
CA GLY A 152 -27.43 -24.88 4.64
C GLY A 152 -27.38 -25.07 6.16
N ASN A 153 -26.39 -24.51 6.84
CA ASN A 153 -26.15 -24.65 8.28
C ASN A 153 -26.28 -23.31 9.02
N TYR A 154 -26.75 -22.27 8.35
CA TYR A 154 -26.96 -20.99 8.97
C TYR A 154 -27.99 -21.08 10.08
N ASP A 155 -27.60 -20.68 11.28
CA ASP A 155 -28.47 -20.63 12.44
C ASP A 155 -28.73 -19.16 12.82
N PRO A 156 -29.87 -18.60 12.43
CA PRO A 156 -30.16 -17.18 12.68
C PRO A 156 -30.17 -16.85 14.17
N THR A 157 -30.49 -17.83 15.05
CA THR A 157 -30.53 -17.58 16.49
C THR A 157 -29.18 -17.26 17.08
N LYS A 158 -28.08 -17.62 16.41
CA LYS A 158 -26.71 -17.34 16.85
C LYS A 158 -26.19 -16.00 16.33
N PHE A 159 -26.70 -15.54 15.21
CA PHE A 159 -26.12 -14.40 14.48
C PHE A 159 -27.07 -13.21 14.41
N ASP A 160 -28.37 -13.47 14.23
CA ASP A 160 -29.37 -12.42 14.16
C ASP A 160 -29.68 -11.94 15.57
N LYS A 161 -29.52 -10.67 15.83
CA LYS A 161 -29.95 -10.05 17.08
C LYS A 161 -31.33 -9.46 16.91
N ALA A 162 -32.17 -9.57 17.93
CA ALA A 162 -33.50 -8.93 17.92
C ALA A 162 -33.41 -7.39 17.74
N SER A 163 -32.25 -6.82 18.00
CA SER A 163 -31.96 -5.39 17.77
C SER A 163 -31.59 -5.05 16.34
N ASP A 164 -31.29 -6.07 15.52
CA ASP A 164 -30.86 -5.83 14.14
C ASP A 164 -32.06 -5.34 13.34
N LYS A 165 -31.90 -4.19 12.75
CA LYS A 165 -32.92 -3.59 11.90
C LYS A 165 -32.52 -3.75 10.45
N MET A 166 -33.44 -4.13 9.60
CA MET A 166 -33.21 -4.05 8.16
C MET A 166 -32.94 -2.58 7.80
N PRO A 167 -31.92 -2.32 6.99
CA PRO A 167 -31.71 -0.98 6.46
C PRO A 167 -32.97 -0.49 5.75
N THR A 168 -33.34 0.73 5.98
CA THR A 168 -34.39 1.39 5.21
C THR A 168 -33.82 1.81 3.86
N THR A 169 -34.63 1.75 2.82
CA THR A 169 -34.23 2.16 1.47
C THR A 169 -35.24 3.17 0.91
N GLY A 170 -34.78 3.97 -0.04
CA GLY A 170 -35.62 4.96 -0.71
C GLY A 170 -35.91 6.20 0.12
N ALA A 171 -35.16 6.49 1.16
CA ALA A 171 -35.23 7.75 1.89
C ALA A 171 -34.90 8.93 0.98
N LYS A 172 -35.40 10.11 1.29
CA LYS A 172 -35.13 11.33 0.53
C LYS A 172 -34.29 12.30 1.36
N ASN A 173 -33.09 11.89 1.71
CA ASN A 173 -32.17 12.68 2.52
C ASN A 173 -31.41 13.73 1.68
N GLY A 174 -31.34 13.56 0.35
CA GLY A 174 -30.71 14.48 -0.57
C GLY A 174 -29.18 14.44 -0.49
N VAL A 175 -28.60 13.35 -0.02
CA VAL A 175 -27.15 13.19 0.12
C VAL A 175 -26.56 12.63 -1.16
N ARG A 176 -25.57 13.30 -1.71
CA ARG A 176 -24.84 12.82 -2.89
C ARG A 176 -23.51 12.21 -2.48
N LEU A 177 -23.14 11.11 -3.12
CA LEU A 177 -21.83 10.45 -2.88
C LEU A 177 -20.64 11.44 -3.00
N ALA A 178 -20.73 12.39 -3.92
CA ALA A 178 -19.69 13.41 -4.10
C ALA A 178 -19.49 14.32 -2.87
N GLU A 179 -20.53 14.48 -2.03
CA GLU A 179 -20.48 15.29 -0.81
C GLU A 179 -19.81 14.56 0.36
N LEU A 180 -19.62 13.26 0.22
CA LEU A 180 -18.96 12.41 1.21
C LEU A 180 -17.46 12.29 0.98
N ARG A 181 -16.93 12.93 -0.05
CA ARG A 181 -15.51 12.96 -0.32
C ARG A 181 -14.76 13.64 0.82
N GLY A 182 -13.92 12.88 1.51
CA GLY A 182 -13.16 13.35 2.67
C GLY A 182 -13.95 13.47 3.97
N VAL A 183 -15.14 12.88 4.02
CA VAL A 183 -15.93 12.71 5.25
C VAL A 183 -15.43 11.47 5.99
N ASP A 184 -15.30 11.56 7.32
CA ASP A 184 -14.87 10.44 8.16
C ASP A 184 -15.78 9.21 7.98
N TYR A 185 -15.18 8.01 8.08
CA TYR A 185 -15.89 6.74 7.87
C TYR A 185 -17.11 6.55 8.78
N ASP A 186 -17.03 7.04 10.01
CA ASP A 186 -18.09 6.92 11.04
C ASP A 186 -19.10 8.09 10.99
N ASP A 187 -19.03 8.99 10.00
CA ASP A 187 -19.97 10.09 9.90
C ASP A 187 -21.37 9.59 9.50
N SER A 188 -22.39 10.03 10.23
CA SER A 188 -23.79 9.64 9.99
C SER A 188 -24.35 10.01 8.61
N LYS A 189 -23.60 10.78 7.82
CA LYS A 189 -23.97 11.07 6.42
C LYS A 189 -23.89 9.81 5.55
N TRP A 190 -23.03 8.86 5.90
CA TRP A 190 -22.97 7.58 5.20
C TRP A 190 -24.26 6.80 5.36
N ASP A 191 -24.81 6.72 6.59
CA ASP A 191 -26.08 6.07 6.84
C ASP A 191 -27.20 6.74 6.04
N LYS A 192 -27.22 8.08 6.00
CA LYS A 192 -28.21 8.84 5.23
C LYS A 192 -28.13 8.56 3.73
N LEU A 193 -26.93 8.37 3.17
CA LEU A 193 -26.77 7.97 1.78
C LEU A 193 -27.25 6.53 1.56
N LEU A 194 -26.89 5.62 2.47
CA LEU A 194 -27.30 4.21 2.38
C LEU A 194 -28.82 4.05 2.47
N ASP A 195 -29.50 4.86 3.28
CA ASP A 195 -30.95 4.87 3.39
C ASP A 195 -31.65 5.31 2.09
N GLU A 196 -30.95 5.99 1.18
CA GLU A 196 -31.49 6.41 -0.12
C GLU A 196 -31.40 5.32 -1.20
N LEU A 197 -30.53 4.32 -1.02
CA LEU A 197 -30.29 3.24 -1.98
C LEU A 197 -31.39 2.18 -1.90
#